data_a37c50f4e2dd1433b3008e49c00adf89
#
_entry.id   a37c50f4e2dd1433b3008e49c00adf89
#
_cell.length_a   1.000
_cell.length_b   1.000
_cell.length_c   1.000
_cell.angle_alpha   90.00
_cell.angle_beta   90.00
_cell.angle_gamma   90.00
#
_symmetry.space_group_name_H-M   'P 1'
#
loop_
_entity.id
_entity.type
_entity.pdbx_description
1 polymer ?
#
loop_
_entity_poly.entity_id
_entity_poly.type
_entity_poly.pdbx_seq_one_letter_code
_entity_poly.pdbx_strand_id
1 'polypeptide(L)'
;MDEYYRAVRQLPSWLAQPLGQLPTSTAAQIHELRFRTGHGIFLTMSGRQVCLKELSECPQSLRKCVLDQLQLEEIFHTLCGGAVHAHQNELTQGFLTTPSGCRVGVAGRYVDRDGQMILQQVQSLNLRIARAVPLMLPDRLCEILQRHFIGMLVVGEPDSGKTTILRQIAQSLAGMQRRVCVVDERGEIYPQELSGPDQQLPALDTLSGIPKERAVQMALRNLSPQVIVLDELGSLAETAALEQGFFSGVDFIASVHAASAEEAVRRPQVKALQQQGMLRVLVVLQGCAEPGRVGQIDEL
;
A
#
# COMPACT_ATOMS: atom_id res chain seq x y z
N MET A 1 1.46 -16.60 -7.63
CA MET A 1 1.74 -16.01 -8.99
C MET A 1 2.44 -14.69 -8.75
N ASP A 2 3.59 -14.41 -9.41
CA ASP A 2 4.35 -13.17 -9.21
C ASP A 2 3.48 -11.94 -9.54
N GLU A 3 3.56 -10.90 -8.73
CA GLU A 3 2.82 -9.65 -8.84
C GLU A 3 3.06 -8.95 -10.18
N TYR A 4 4.24 -9.15 -10.78
CA TYR A 4 4.54 -8.66 -12.12
C TYR A 4 3.51 -9.16 -13.14
N TYR A 5 3.26 -10.47 -13.18
CA TYR A 5 2.32 -11.05 -14.15
C TYR A 5 0.87 -10.61 -13.88
N ARG A 6 0.53 -10.35 -12.62
CA ARG A 6 -0.78 -9.79 -12.25
C ARG A 6 -0.92 -8.36 -12.77
N ALA A 7 0.11 -7.53 -12.59
CA ALA A 7 0.13 -6.15 -13.09
C ALA A 7 0.06 -6.10 -14.61
N VAL A 8 0.86 -6.94 -15.29
CA VAL A 8 0.92 -7.00 -16.76
C VAL A 8 -0.42 -7.43 -17.38
N ARG A 9 -1.17 -8.31 -16.74
CA ARG A 9 -2.50 -8.76 -17.24
C ARG A 9 -3.54 -7.64 -17.33
N GLN A 10 -3.32 -6.51 -16.65
CA GLN A 10 -4.20 -5.35 -16.70
C GLN A 10 -3.89 -4.39 -17.86
N LEU A 11 -2.85 -4.69 -18.63
CA LEU A 11 -2.50 -3.95 -19.83
C LEU A 11 -3.32 -4.46 -21.03
N PRO A 12 -3.43 -3.67 -22.11
CA PRO A 12 -4.01 -4.13 -23.36
C PRO A 12 -3.34 -5.44 -23.84
N SER A 13 -4.09 -6.33 -24.49
CA SER A 13 -3.65 -7.67 -24.86
C SER A 13 -2.35 -7.70 -25.67
N TRP A 14 -2.15 -6.70 -26.53
CA TRP A 14 -0.92 -6.58 -27.35
C TRP A 14 0.35 -6.30 -26.55
N LEU A 15 0.21 -5.76 -25.31
CA LEU A 15 1.28 -5.62 -24.32
C LEU A 15 1.30 -6.78 -23.32
N ALA A 16 0.15 -7.15 -22.81
CA ALA A 16 0.00 -8.17 -21.76
C ALA A 16 0.57 -9.52 -22.18
N GLN A 17 0.28 -9.96 -23.41
CA GLN A 17 0.74 -11.25 -23.92
C GLN A 17 2.29 -11.31 -24.03
N PRO A 18 2.97 -10.40 -24.75
CA PRO A 18 4.42 -10.49 -24.86
C PRO A 18 5.15 -10.18 -23.53
N LEU A 19 4.70 -9.21 -22.74
CA LEU A 19 5.32 -8.95 -21.43
C LEU A 19 5.11 -10.12 -20.46
N GLY A 20 3.98 -10.83 -20.56
CA GLY A 20 3.72 -12.04 -19.79
C GLY A 20 4.64 -13.22 -20.12
N GLN A 21 5.42 -13.16 -21.20
CA GLN A 21 6.40 -14.19 -21.60
C GLN A 21 7.80 -13.93 -21.02
N LEU A 22 8.05 -12.80 -20.36
CA LEU A 22 9.34 -12.56 -19.73
C LEU A 22 9.62 -13.64 -18.67
N PRO A 23 10.89 -14.13 -18.58
CA PRO A 23 11.27 -15.13 -17.57
C PRO A 23 11.00 -14.63 -16.13
N THR A 24 10.69 -15.54 -15.24
CA THR A 24 10.42 -15.22 -13.83
C THR A 24 11.59 -14.51 -13.16
N SER A 25 12.84 -14.88 -13.52
CA SER A 25 14.04 -14.24 -13.00
C SER A 25 14.15 -12.75 -13.39
N THR A 26 13.73 -12.40 -14.61
CA THR A 26 13.70 -11.02 -15.09
C THR A 26 12.48 -10.29 -14.52
N ALA A 27 11.31 -10.92 -14.55
CA ALA A 27 10.08 -10.39 -14.00
C ALA A 27 10.23 -10.00 -12.51
N ALA A 28 10.92 -10.84 -11.72
CA ALA A 28 11.17 -10.61 -10.30
C ALA A 28 11.98 -9.32 -10.01
N GLN A 29 12.75 -8.84 -10.96
CA GLN A 29 13.57 -7.63 -10.80
C GLN A 29 12.87 -6.35 -11.25
N ILE A 30 11.73 -6.46 -11.96
CA ILE A 30 11.00 -5.30 -12.48
C ILE A 30 10.12 -4.73 -11.36
N HIS A 31 10.31 -3.45 -11.04
CA HIS A 31 9.54 -2.71 -10.04
C HIS A 31 8.53 -1.74 -10.65
N GLU A 32 8.82 -1.25 -11.87
CA GLU A 32 7.96 -0.31 -12.59
C GLU A 32 8.00 -0.58 -14.09
N LEU A 33 6.88 -0.31 -14.76
CA LEU A 33 6.73 -0.23 -16.20
C LEU A 33 6.38 1.22 -16.57
N ARG A 34 7.15 1.82 -17.47
CA ARG A 34 6.97 3.22 -17.89
C ARG A 34 6.63 3.30 -19.36
N PHE A 35 5.54 3.98 -19.64
CA PHE A 35 4.99 4.21 -20.97
C PHE A 35 4.99 5.70 -21.26
N ARG A 36 5.53 6.12 -22.41
CA ARG A 36 5.58 7.53 -22.82
C ARG A 36 5.33 7.63 -24.32
N THR A 37 4.55 8.62 -24.74
CA THR A 37 4.36 8.91 -26.16
C THR A 37 5.68 9.22 -26.85
N GLY A 38 5.92 8.65 -28.03
CA GLY A 38 7.16 8.82 -28.81
C GLY A 38 8.35 8.02 -28.32
N HIS A 39 8.19 7.15 -27.32
CA HIS A 39 9.28 6.38 -26.73
C HIS A 39 8.96 4.89 -26.68
N GLY A 40 10.01 4.07 -26.57
CA GLY A 40 9.85 2.65 -26.23
C GLY A 40 9.39 2.45 -24.79
N ILE A 41 9.18 1.19 -24.44
CA ILE A 41 8.79 0.79 -23.07
C ILE A 41 10.04 0.78 -22.20
N PHE A 42 9.98 1.41 -21.03
CA PHE A 42 11.06 1.39 -20.04
C PHE A 42 10.63 0.62 -18.81
N LEU A 43 11.61 -0.02 -18.18
CA LEU A 43 11.50 -0.79 -16.96
C LEU A 43 12.37 -0.15 -15.88
N THR A 44 11.92 -0.13 -14.64
CA THR A 44 12.80 0.15 -13.50
C THR A 44 13.18 -1.18 -12.86
N MET A 45 14.48 -1.48 -12.88
CA MET A 45 15.09 -2.70 -12.34
C MET A 45 16.26 -2.33 -11.44
N SER A 46 16.29 -2.82 -10.19
CA SER A 46 17.37 -2.53 -9.23
C SER A 46 17.70 -1.04 -9.11
N GLY A 47 16.69 -0.17 -9.11
CA GLY A 47 16.84 1.29 -9.01
C GLY A 47 17.32 1.98 -10.30
N ARG A 48 17.49 1.25 -11.40
CA ARG A 48 17.91 1.81 -12.70
C ARG A 48 16.79 1.70 -13.73
N GLN A 49 16.70 2.70 -14.60
CA GLN A 49 15.82 2.65 -15.75
C GLN A 49 16.50 1.99 -16.94
N VAL A 50 15.89 0.94 -17.49
CA VAL A 50 16.37 0.16 -18.61
C VAL A 50 15.32 0.16 -19.71
N CYS A 51 15.71 0.35 -20.98
CA CYS A 51 14.78 0.21 -22.09
C CYS A 51 14.50 -1.28 -22.35
N LEU A 52 13.24 -1.66 -22.48
CA LEU A 52 12.84 -3.07 -22.72
C LEU A 52 13.59 -3.70 -23.90
N LYS A 53 13.82 -2.94 -24.98
CA LYS A 53 14.57 -3.42 -26.18
C LYS A 53 16.01 -3.83 -25.91
N GLU A 54 16.60 -3.35 -24.79
CA GLU A 54 18.00 -3.64 -24.40
C GLU A 54 18.12 -4.97 -23.65
N LEU A 55 16.99 -5.52 -23.19
CA LEU A 55 16.98 -6.85 -22.58
C LEU A 55 17.16 -7.93 -23.65
N SER A 56 17.97 -8.95 -23.37
CA SER A 56 18.12 -10.14 -24.19
C SER A 56 16.79 -10.86 -24.42
N GLU A 57 15.97 -10.89 -23.38
CA GLU A 57 14.65 -11.53 -23.32
C GLU A 57 13.51 -10.67 -23.90
N CYS A 58 13.84 -9.50 -24.45
CA CYS A 58 12.81 -8.62 -25.02
C CYS A 58 12.02 -9.35 -26.13
N PRO A 59 10.68 -9.41 -25.99
CA PRO A 59 9.82 -10.01 -27.00
C PRO A 59 10.00 -9.32 -28.36
N GLN A 60 10.08 -10.11 -29.44
CA GLN A 60 10.31 -9.56 -30.77
C GLN A 60 9.26 -8.53 -31.20
N SER A 61 8.00 -8.74 -30.83
CA SER A 61 6.90 -7.80 -31.11
C SER A 61 7.09 -6.43 -30.47
N LEU A 62 7.80 -6.35 -29.35
CA LEU A 62 8.01 -5.10 -28.60
C LEU A 62 9.39 -4.48 -28.85
N ARG A 63 10.30 -5.17 -29.51
CA ARG A 63 11.68 -4.70 -29.72
C ARG A 63 11.78 -3.39 -30.50
N LYS A 64 10.86 -3.15 -31.43
CA LYS A 64 10.76 -1.91 -32.22
C LYS A 64 9.57 -1.04 -31.82
N CYS A 65 8.91 -1.37 -30.71
CA CYS A 65 7.74 -0.63 -30.27
C CYS A 65 8.14 0.80 -29.86
N VAL A 66 7.49 1.76 -30.47
CA VAL A 66 7.49 3.16 -30.07
C VAL A 66 6.02 3.55 -29.91
N LEU A 67 5.65 3.92 -28.71
CA LEU A 67 4.25 4.21 -28.37
C LEU A 67 3.77 5.49 -29.03
N ASP A 68 2.67 5.42 -29.73
CA ASP A 68 1.94 6.59 -30.17
C ASP A 68 0.91 7.06 -29.12
N GLN A 69 0.24 8.17 -29.39
CA GLN A 69 -0.73 8.75 -28.47
C GLN A 69 -1.95 7.83 -28.24
N LEU A 70 -2.42 7.17 -29.30
CA LEU A 70 -3.60 6.29 -29.23
C LEU A 70 -3.31 5.05 -28.40
N GLN A 71 -2.12 4.47 -28.58
CA GLN A 71 -1.66 3.32 -27.77
C GLN A 71 -1.51 3.70 -26.29
N LEU A 72 -1.01 4.91 -25.98
CA LEU A 72 -0.89 5.36 -24.60
C LEU A 72 -2.27 5.58 -23.95
N GLU A 73 -3.21 6.14 -24.71
CA GLU A 73 -4.61 6.32 -24.26
C GLU A 73 -5.31 4.96 -24.07
N GLU A 74 -5.08 3.97 -24.94
CA GLU A 74 -5.59 2.62 -24.78
C GLU A 74 -5.05 1.97 -23.48
N ILE A 75 -3.74 2.12 -23.20
CA ILE A 75 -3.15 1.65 -21.95
C ILE A 75 -3.83 2.32 -20.77
N PHE A 76 -3.98 3.64 -20.78
CA PHE A 76 -4.63 4.40 -19.72
C PHE A 76 -6.07 3.95 -19.47
N HIS A 77 -6.89 3.85 -20.51
CA HIS A 77 -8.28 3.40 -20.40
C HIS A 77 -8.40 1.98 -19.87
N THR A 78 -7.51 1.09 -20.30
CA THR A 78 -7.48 -0.30 -19.82
C THR A 78 -7.11 -0.36 -18.33
N LEU A 79 -6.12 0.43 -17.89
CA LEU A 79 -5.72 0.52 -16.48
C LEU A 79 -6.81 1.14 -15.59
N CYS A 80 -7.66 2.02 -16.13
CA CYS A 80 -8.85 2.54 -15.44
C CYS A 80 -10.03 1.54 -15.42
N GLY A 81 -9.88 0.32 -15.95
CA GLY A 81 -10.99 -0.63 -16.08
C GLY A 81 -12.15 -0.11 -16.94
N GLY A 82 -11.88 0.83 -17.87
CA GLY A 82 -12.88 1.50 -18.71
C GLY A 82 -13.68 2.62 -18.02
N ALA A 83 -13.49 2.82 -16.71
CA ALA A 83 -14.27 3.76 -15.90
C ALA A 83 -13.43 4.97 -15.43
N VAL A 84 -12.90 5.77 -16.35
CA VAL A 84 -12.04 6.94 -16.03
C VAL A 84 -12.68 7.88 -15.00
N HIS A 85 -14.00 8.08 -15.07
CA HIS A 85 -14.70 8.95 -14.13
C HIS A 85 -14.67 8.47 -12.67
N ALA A 86 -14.54 7.16 -12.44
CA ALA A 86 -14.43 6.60 -11.09
C ALA A 86 -13.10 6.99 -10.41
N HIS A 87 -12.06 7.28 -11.19
CA HIS A 87 -10.72 7.65 -10.71
C HIS A 87 -10.48 9.17 -10.68
N GLN A 88 -11.51 10.00 -10.85
CA GLN A 88 -11.31 11.46 -11.03
C GLN A 88 -10.58 12.11 -9.85
N ASN A 89 -10.89 11.70 -8.61
CA ASN A 89 -10.21 12.21 -7.41
C ASN A 89 -8.73 11.82 -7.36
N GLU A 90 -8.38 10.62 -7.77
CA GLU A 90 -7.00 10.14 -7.83
C GLU A 90 -6.23 10.83 -8.96
N LEU A 91 -6.88 10.99 -10.13
CA LEU A 91 -6.29 11.64 -11.29
C LEU A 91 -5.95 13.12 -11.05
N THR A 92 -6.74 13.83 -10.24
CA THR A 92 -6.38 15.20 -9.81
C THR A 92 -5.11 15.24 -8.96
N GLN A 93 -4.76 14.12 -8.32
CA GLN A 93 -3.53 13.95 -7.54
C GLN A 93 -2.38 13.36 -8.38
N GLY A 94 -2.59 13.11 -9.69
CA GLY A 94 -1.58 12.60 -10.61
C GLY A 94 -1.36 11.08 -10.55
N PHE A 95 -2.30 10.32 -10.04
CA PHE A 95 -2.22 8.85 -10.03
C PHE A 95 -3.60 8.20 -10.20
N LEU A 96 -3.60 6.90 -10.41
CA LEU A 96 -4.75 6.01 -10.25
C LEU A 96 -4.30 4.70 -9.61
N THR A 97 -5.22 4.00 -8.96
CA THR A 97 -4.99 2.65 -8.43
C THR A 97 -5.73 1.66 -9.31
N THR A 98 -5.01 0.63 -9.78
CA THR A 98 -5.61 -0.39 -10.65
C THR A 98 -6.38 -1.43 -9.83
N PRO A 99 -7.29 -2.23 -10.46
CA PRO A 99 -8.01 -3.31 -9.77
C PRO A 99 -7.12 -4.33 -9.04
N SER A 100 -5.87 -4.49 -9.38
CA SER A 100 -4.93 -5.37 -8.65
C SER A 100 -4.12 -4.67 -7.55
N GLY A 101 -4.44 -3.43 -7.22
CA GLY A 101 -3.75 -2.64 -6.21
C GLY A 101 -2.41 -2.04 -6.68
N CYS A 102 -2.13 -2.04 -7.98
CA CYS A 102 -0.96 -1.37 -8.50
C CYS A 102 -1.23 0.13 -8.64
N ARG A 103 -0.31 0.96 -8.13
CA ARG A 103 -0.38 2.41 -8.32
C ARG A 103 0.22 2.79 -9.66
N VAL A 104 -0.51 3.60 -10.42
CA VAL A 104 -0.09 4.14 -11.71
C VAL A 104 0.06 5.66 -11.59
N GLY A 105 1.29 6.16 -11.65
CA GLY A 105 1.54 7.59 -11.79
C GLY A 105 1.10 8.05 -13.19
N VAL A 106 0.33 9.12 -13.25
CA VAL A 106 -0.21 9.69 -14.48
C VAL A 106 0.35 11.10 -14.66
N ALA A 107 1.05 11.33 -15.78
CA ALA A 107 1.50 12.65 -16.15
C ALA A 107 0.93 13.02 -17.52
N GLY A 108 0.51 14.27 -17.64
CA GLY A 108 -0.13 14.76 -18.85
C GLY A 108 -0.50 16.22 -18.77
N ARG A 109 -1.36 16.64 -19.68
CA ARG A 109 -1.90 17.99 -19.71
C ARG A 109 -3.18 18.05 -18.89
N TYR A 110 -3.19 18.91 -17.88
CA TYR A 110 -4.36 19.21 -17.06
C TYR A 110 -4.93 20.57 -17.43
N VAL A 111 -6.22 20.71 -17.30
CA VAL A 111 -6.95 21.98 -17.46
C VAL A 111 -7.82 22.22 -16.23
N ASP A 112 -7.88 23.47 -15.81
CA ASP A 112 -8.81 23.88 -14.76
C ASP A 112 -10.20 24.12 -15.38
N ARG A 113 -11.22 23.45 -14.84
CA ARG A 113 -12.63 23.73 -15.14
C ARG A 113 -13.36 23.95 -13.82
N ASP A 114 -13.79 25.16 -13.59
CA ASP A 114 -14.56 25.55 -12.40
C ASP A 114 -13.86 25.23 -11.08
N GLY A 115 -12.52 25.36 -11.02
CA GLY A 115 -11.69 25.03 -9.85
C GLY A 115 -11.34 23.54 -9.71
N GLN A 116 -11.70 22.71 -10.68
CA GLN A 116 -11.28 21.31 -10.73
C GLN A 116 -10.26 21.07 -11.82
N MET A 117 -9.13 20.46 -11.42
CA MET A 117 -8.09 20.02 -12.35
C MET A 117 -8.54 18.75 -13.07
N ILE A 118 -8.75 18.82 -14.38
CA ILE A 118 -9.17 17.69 -15.21
C ILE A 118 -8.02 17.29 -16.13
N LEU A 119 -7.69 16.00 -16.13
CA LEU A 119 -6.72 15.43 -17.08
C LEU A 119 -7.31 15.49 -18.49
N GLN A 120 -6.69 16.30 -19.36
CA GLN A 120 -7.10 16.47 -20.74
C GLN A 120 -6.42 15.47 -21.68
N GLN A 121 -5.13 15.20 -21.45
CA GLN A 121 -4.33 14.33 -22.29
C GLN A 121 -3.25 13.65 -21.46
N VAL A 122 -3.14 12.34 -21.58
CA VAL A 122 -2.06 11.55 -20.96
C VAL A 122 -0.81 11.65 -21.82
N GLN A 123 0.36 11.88 -21.21
CA GLN A 123 1.66 11.93 -21.88
C GLN A 123 2.60 10.83 -21.40
N SER A 124 2.45 10.40 -20.15
CA SER A 124 3.19 9.24 -19.61
C SER A 124 2.44 8.55 -18.49
N LEU A 125 2.70 7.25 -18.35
CA LEU A 125 2.18 6.38 -17.29
C LEU A 125 3.35 5.66 -16.64
N ASN A 126 3.31 5.54 -15.32
CA ASN A 126 4.27 4.79 -14.53
C ASN A 126 3.55 3.73 -13.69
N LEU A 127 3.42 2.51 -14.22
CA LEU A 127 2.81 1.39 -13.52
C LEU A 127 3.82 0.81 -12.52
N ARG A 128 3.58 1.03 -11.22
CA ARG A 128 4.35 0.45 -10.13
C ARG A 128 3.80 -0.93 -9.78
N ILE A 129 4.68 -1.90 -9.71
CA ILE A 129 4.29 -3.27 -9.35
C ILE A 129 4.27 -3.36 -7.83
N ALA A 130 3.06 -3.54 -7.26
CA ALA A 130 2.90 -3.76 -5.83
C ALA A 130 3.39 -5.16 -5.47
N ARG A 131 4.62 -5.26 -4.96
CA ARG A 131 5.17 -6.55 -4.51
C ARG A 131 4.82 -6.81 -3.06
N ALA A 132 4.20 -7.94 -2.80
CA ALA A 132 4.10 -8.47 -1.45
C ALA A 132 5.46 -9.09 -1.09
N VAL A 133 6.21 -8.43 -0.22
CA VAL A 133 7.39 -9.05 0.39
C VAL A 133 6.87 -9.93 1.53
N PRO A 134 7.05 -11.27 1.48
CA PRO A 134 6.72 -12.10 2.62
C PRO A 134 7.70 -11.77 3.74
N LEU A 135 7.23 -11.02 4.71
CA LEU A 135 7.97 -10.71 5.92
C LEU A 135 7.60 -11.72 6.98
N MET A 136 8.60 -12.38 7.52
CA MET A 136 8.41 -13.17 8.74
C MET A 136 8.52 -12.22 9.94
N LEU A 137 7.48 -12.18 10.77
CA LEU A 137 7.53 -11.44 12.01
C LEU A 137 8.53 -12.12 12.96
N PRO A 138 9.33 -11.35 13.72
CA PRO A 138 10.19 -11.92 14.75
C PRO A 138 9.39 -12.72 15.80
N ASP A 139 9.96 -13.79 16.31
CA ASP A 139 9.31 -14.67 17.30
C ASP A 139 8.79 -13.86 18.51
N ARG A 140 9.61 -12.94 19.04
CA ARG A 140 9.21 -12.06 20.13
C ARG A 140 7.95 -11.24 19.81
N LEU A 141 7.82 -10.75 18.59
CA LEU A 141 6.61 -10.03 18.18
C LEU A 141 5.42 -10.98 18.09
N CYS A 142 5.61 -12.18 17.55
CA CYS A 142 4.58 -13.21 17.51
C CYS A 142 4.08 -13.59 18.93
N GLU A 143 4.97 -13.71 19.91
CA GLU A 143 4.63 -13.98 21.32
C GLU A 143 3.78 -12.83 21.92
N ILE A 144 4.14 -11.57 21.63
CA ILE A 144 3.36 -10.40 22.08
C ILE A 144 1.96 -10.41 21.46
N LEU A 145 1.82 -10.74 20.18
CA LEU A 145 0.53 -10.76 19.48
C LEU A 145 -0.42 -11.86 19.98
N GLN A 146 0.09 -12.92 20.65
CA GLN A 146 -0.72 -13.99 21.22
C GLN A 146 -1.44 -13.56 22.51
N ARG A 147 -1.03 -12.49 23.15
CA ARG A 147 -1.61 -11.98 24.39
C ARG A 147 -2.35 -10.65 24.18
N HIS A 148 -2.98 -10.15 25.22
CA HIS A 148 -3.52 -8.81 25.26
C HIS A 148 -2.37 -7.79 25.44
N PHE A 149 -2.16 -6.89 24.48
CA PHE A 149 -1.02 -5.97 24.45
C PHE A 149 -1.42 -4.48 24.55
N ILE A 150 -2.75 -4.20 24.64
CA ILE A 150 -3.32 -2.85 24.78
C ILE A 150 -3.05 -1.99 23.54
N GLY A 151 -1.84 -1.43 23.39
CA GLY A 151 -1.47 -0.58 22.29
C GLY A 151 -0.04 -0.81 21.84
N MET A 152 0.12 -0.90 20.53
CA MET A 152 1.40 -1.08 19.84
C MET A 152 1.60 -0.02 18.78
N LEU A 153 2.79 0.57 18.71
CA LEU A 153 3.18 1.47 17.63
C LEU A 153 4.33 0.89 16.82
N VAL A 154 4.16 0.87 15.49
CA VAL A 154 5.20 0.59 14.52
C VAL A 154 5.86 1.90 14.13
N VAL A 155 7.12 2.06 14.51
CA VAL A 155 7.92 3.27 14.33
C VAL A 155 8.87 3.08 13.15
N GLY A 156 8.91 4.06 12.25
CA GLY A 156 9.85 4.04 11.12
C GLY A 156 9.72 5.26 10.23
N GLU A 157 10.79 5.56 9.51
CA GLU A 157 10.84 6.61 8.50
C GLU A 157 9.89 6.33 7.31
N PRO A 158 9.64 7.30 6.42
CA PRO A 158 8.99 7.01 5.14
C PRO A 158 9.71 5.86 4.42
N ASP A 159 8.97 5.02 3.71
CA ASP A 159 9.46 3.85 2.94
C ASP A 159 10.20 2.77 3.76
N SER A 160 10.18 2.82 5.09
CA SER A 160 10.75 1.80 5.97
C SER A 160 9.94 0.48 6.03
N GLY A 161 8.79 0.41 5.34
CA GLY A 161 7.95 -0.79 5.28
C GLY A 161 6.89 -0.90 6.39
N LYS A 162 6.50 0.21 7.04
CA LYS A 162 5.46 0.23 8.09
C LYS A 162 4.15 -0.41 7.65
N THR A 163 3.62 -0.01 6.50
CA THR A 163 2.37 -0.56 5.95
C THR A 163 2.48 -2.08 5.70
N THR A 164 3.67 -2.54 5.27
CA THR A 164 3.94 -3.97 5.05
C THR A 164 3.93 -4.76 6.36
N ILE A 165 4.55 -4.22 7.41
CA ILE A 165 4.53 -4.83 8.77
C ILE A 165 3.11 -4.82 9.34
N LEU A 166 2.38 -3.72 9.24
CA LEU A 166 1.00 -3.64 9.72
C LEU A 166 0.11 -4.69 9.04
N ARG A 167 0.24 -4.86 7.71
CA ARG A 167 -0.45 -5.91 6.95
C ARG A 167 -0.10 -7.30 7.47
N GLN A 168 1.19 -7.58 7.67
CA GLN A 168 1.65 -8.88 8.16
C GLN A 168 1.16 -9.17 9.58
N ILE A 169 1.16 -8.15 10.46
CA ILE A 169 0.62 -8.28 11.81
C ILE A 169 -0.89 -8.56 11.77
N ALA A 170 -1.65 -7.80 10.97
CA ALA A 170 -3.09 -8.01 10.81
C ALA A 170 -3.43 -9.41 10.31
N GLN A 171 -2.67 -9.92 9.32
CA GLN A 171 -2.81 -11.29 8.80
C GLN A 171 -2.49 -12.34 9.87
N SER A 172 -1.42 -12.12 10.64
CA SER A 172 -1.02 -13.02 11.71
C SER A 172 -2.09 -13.11 12.82
N LEU A 173 -2.64 -11.96 13.24
CA LEU A 173 -3.73 -11.88 14.20
C LEU A 173 -5.02 -12.55 13.69
N ALA A 174 -5.37 -12.35 12.44
CA ALA A 174 -6.51 -13.02 11.81
C ALA A 174 -6.28 -14.55 11.73
N GLY A 175 -5.06 -14.98 11.43
CA GLY A 175 -4.65 -16.40 11.50
C GLY A 175 -4.76 -17.01 12.91
N MET A 176 -4.57 -16.20 13.96
CA MET A 176 -4.83 -16.57 15.36
C MET A 176 -6.32 -16.48 15.74
N GLN A 177 -7.20 -16.30 14.76
CA GLN A 177 -8.66 -16.17 14.92
C GLN A 177 -9.09 -14.97 15.79
N ARG A 178 -8.28 -13.92 15.89
CA ARG A 178 -8.70 -12.67 16.50
C ARG A 178 -9.58 -11.87 15.52
N ARG A 179 -10.62 -11.23 16.03
CA ARG A 179 -11.43 -10.30 15.25
C ARG A 179 -10.65 -9.01 15.03
N VAL A 180 -10.11 -8.84 13.83
CA VAL A 180 -9.28 -7.71 13.45
C VAL A 180 -10.09 -6.76 12.56
N CYS A 181 -10.08 -5.48 12.89
CA CYS A 181 -10.58 -4.43 12.01
C CYS A 181 -9.43 -3.54 11.56
N VAL A 182 -9.21 -3.44 10.24
CA VAL A 182 -8.22 -2.55 9.64
C VAL A 182 -8.89 -1.25 9.23
N VAL A 183 -8.42 -0.14 9.77
CA VAL A 183 -8.81 1.22 9.41
C VAL A 183 -7.76 1.77 8.44
N ASP A 184 -8.10 1.77 7.18
CA ASP A 184 -7.20 2.02 6.05
C ASP A 184 -7.77 3.12 5.16
N GLU A 185 -7.68 4.36 5.62
CA GLU A 185 -8.28 5.52 4.95
C GLU A 185 -7.87 5.65 3.48
N ARG A 186 -6.61 5.30 3.17
CA ARG A 186 -6.03 5.42 1.82
C ARG A 186 -6.04 4.12 1.01
N GLY A 187 -6.45 3.00 1.59
CA GLY A 187 -6.40 1.69 0.93
C GLY A 187 -4.97 1.17 0.72
N GLU A 188 -4.02 1.53 1.58
CA GLU A 188 -2.61 1.17 1.43
C GLU A 188 -2.28 -0.17 2.13
N ILE A 189 -2.97 -0.50 3.23
CA ILE A 189 -2.78 -1.79 3.94
C ILE A 189 -3.47 -2.91 3.17
N TYR A 190 -4.76 -2.74 2.88
CA TYR A 190 -5.56 -3.69 2.11
C TYR A 190 -6.30 -2.98 0.97
N PRO A 191 -5.64 -2.77 -0.17
CA PRO A 191 -6.32 -2.30 -1.37
C PRO A 191 -7.53 -3.20 -1.65
N GLN A 192 -8.71 -2.61 -1.82
CA GLN A 192 -9.98 -3.36 -2.03
C GLN A 192 -9.90 -4.36 -3.19
N GLU A 193 -8.99 -4.15 -4.08
CA GLU A 193 -8.75 -4.86 -5.33
C GLU A 193 -7.89 -6.12 -5.18
N LEU A 194 -7.33 -6.36 -4.00
CA LEU A 194 -6.72 -7.65 -3.68
C LEU A 194 -7.76 -8.76 -3.46
N SER A 195 -9.06 -8.42 -3.54
CA SER A 195 -10.20 -9.35 -3.37
C SER A 195 -10.55 -10.11 -4.65
N GLY A 196 -9.56 -10.58 -5.41
CA GLY A 196 -9.81 -11.49 -6.52
C GLY A 196 -10.26 -12.89 -6.04
N PRO A 197 -11.05 -13.64 -6.85
CA PRO A 197 -11.57 -14.95 -6.46
C PRO A 197 -10.49 -15.99 -6.11
N ASP A 198 -9.23 -15.74 -6.48
CA ASP A 198 -8.10 -16.63 -6.23
C ASP A 198 -7.26 -16.24 -4.97
N GLN A 199 -7.63 -15.19 -4.25
CA GLN A 199 -6.94 -14.80 -3.02
C GLN A 199 -7.79 -15.14 -1.80
N GLN A 200 -7.30 -16.06 -0.98
CA GLN A 200 -7.80 -16.22 0.38
C GLN A 200 -7.35 -15.01 1.18
N LEU A 201 -8.22 -13.98 1.25
CA LEU A 201 -8.04 -12.89 2.19
C LEU A 201 -8.13 -13.44 3.61
N PRO A 202 -7.31 -12.95 4.54
CA PRO A 202 -7.49 -13.28 5.95
C PRO A 202 -8.89 -12.85 6.42
N ALA A 203 -9.46 -13.57 7.37
CA ALA A 203 -10.76 -13.25 7.96
C ALA A 203 -10.63 -12.00 8.85
N LEU A 204 -10.69 -10.81 8.23
CA LEU A 204 -10.64 -9.51 8.90
C LEU A 204 -11.58 -8.52 8.23
N ASP A 205 -12.00 -7.51 8.97
CA ASP A 205 -12.83 -6.41 8.47
C ASP A 205 -11.95 -5.24 8.02
N THR A 206 -12.31 -4.57 6.93
CA THR A 206 -11.59 -3.38 6.44
C THR A 206 -12.54 -2.21 6.27
N LEU A 207 -12.18 -1.04 6.82
CA LEU A 207 -12.88 0.23 6.62
C LEU A 207 -11.96 1.18 5.85
N SER A 208 -12.29 1.44 4.58
CA SER A 208 -11.49 2.28 3.67
C SER A 208 -12.28 3.51 3.20
N GLY A 209 -11.55 4.57 2.80
CA GLY A 209 -12.15 5.79 2.27
C GLY A 209 -12.95 6.61 3.28
N ILE A 210 -12.76 6.37 4.57
CA ILE A 210 -13.45 7.04 5.69
C ILE A 210 -12.39 7.65 6.60
N PRO A 211 -12.58 8.88 7.12
CA PRO A 211 -11.67 9.46 8.11
C PRO A 211 -11.48 8.53 9.31
N LYS A 212 -10.23 8.36 9.76
CA LYS A 212 -9.83 7.33 10.72
C LYS A 212 -10.61 7.38 12.04
N GLU A 213 -10.80 8.56 12.62
CA GLU A 213 -11.57 8.72 13.86
C GLU A 213 -13.01 8.22 13.72
N ARG A 214 -13.63 8.45 12.56
CA ARG A 214 -14.98 7.96 12.27
C ARG A 214 -14.98 6.46 12.03
N ALA A 215 -14.01 5.94 11.31
CA ALA A 215 -13.87 4.51 11.04
C ALA A 215 -13.65 3.72 12.35
N VAL A 216 -12.80 4.20 13.26
CA VAL A 216 -12.61 3.59 14.60
C VAL A 216 -13.93 3.53 15.37
N GLN A 217 -14.70 4.62 15.40
CA GLN A 217 -16.01 4.64 16.06
C GLN A 217 -17.01 3.66 15.41
N MET A 218 -17.00 3.55 14.08
CA MET A 218 -17.84 2.58 13.35
C MET A 218 -17.43 1.15 13.68
N ALA A 219 -16.14 0.85 13.72
CA ALA A 219 -15.61 -0.46 14.08
C ALA A 219 -16.09 -0.86 15.49
N LEU A 220 -15.88 0.00 16.48
CA LEU A 220 -16.25 -0.25 17.87
C LEU A 220 -17.76 -0.50 18.04
N ARG A 221 -18.61 0.26 17.34
CA ARG A 221 -20.06 0.16 17.47
C ARG A 221 -20.67 -1.04 16.75
N ASN A 222 -20.09 -1.45 15.60
CA ASN A 222 -20.78 -2.35 14.69
C ASN A 222 -20.04 -3.68 14.45
N LEU A 223 -18.69 -3.72 14.60
CA LEU A 223 -17.89 -4.88 14.22
C LEU A 223 -17.35 -5.67 15.41
N SER A 224 -17.46 -5.12 16.62
CA SER A 224 -16.96 -5.77 17.87
C SER A 224 -15.52 -6.31 17.73
N PRO A 225 -14.54 -5.51 17.27
CA PRO A 225 -13.18 -5.97 17.06
C PRO A 225 -12.51 -6.30 18.39
N GLN A 226 -11.52 -7.20 18.35
CA GLN A 226 -10.58 -7.40 19.45
C GLN A 226 -9.31 -6.59 19.25
N VAL A 227 -9.00 -6.29 17.97
CA VAL A 227 -7.84 -5.48 17.59
C VAL A 227 -8.24 -4.53 16.47
N ILE A 228 -7.86 -3.26 16.59
CA ILE A 228 -7.95 -2.26 15.52
C ILE A 228 -6.54 -1.98 15.02
N VAL A 229 -6.34 -2.08 13.71
CA VAL A 229 -5.08 -1.75 13.04
C VAL A 229 -5.29 -0.48 12.22
N LEU A 230 -4.46 0.55 12.46
CA LEU A 230 -4.49 1.81 11.72
C LEU A 230 -3.19 2.00 10.94
N ASP A 231 -3.27 2.60 9.75
CA ASP A 231 -2.06 2.89 8.99
C ASP A 231 -1.17 3.90 9.73
N GLU A 232 -1.59 5.12 9.86
CA GLU A 232 -0.78 6.17 10.49
C GLU A 232 -1.57 6.89 11.60
N LEU A 233 -0.94 7.07 12.76
CA LEU A 233 -1.46 7.89 13.84
C LEU A 233 -0.97 9.34 13.66
N GLY A 234 -1.79 10.17 13.03
CA GLY A 234 -1.42 11.52 12.63
C GLY A 234 -1.94 12.63 13.56
N SER A 235 -3.01 12.38 14.32
CA SER A 235 -3.72 13.43 15.05
C SER A 235 -4.15 13.04 16.47
N LEU A 236 -4.41 14.07 17.30
CA LEU A 236 -5.00 13.88 18.64
C LEU A 236 -6.45 13.40 18.57
N ALA A 237 -7.19 13.71 17.50
CA ALA A 237 -8.56 13.24 17.31
C ALA A 237 -8.60 11.71 17.12
N GLU A 238 -7.66 11.16 16.38
CA GLU A 238 -7.48 9.71 16.22
C GLU A 238 -7.13 9.05 17.56
N THR A 239 -6.24 9.68 18.36
CA THR A 239 -5.92 9.20 19.71
C THR A 239 -7.15 9.14 20.60
N ALA A 240 -8.00 10.18 20.59
CA ALA A 240 -9.23 10.21 21.37
C ALA A 240 -10.25 9.14 20.92
N ALA A 241 -10.29 8.82 19.62
CA ALA A 241 -11.13 7.72 19.13
C ALA A 241 -10.63 6.35 19.62
N LEU A 242 -9.30 6.13 19.67
CA LEU A 242 -8.69 4.92 20.23
C LEU A 242 -8.93 4.76 21.72
N GLU A 243 -9.01 5.86 22.47
CA GLU A 243 -9.31 5.87 23.91
C GLU A 243 -10.65 5.20 24.20
N GLN A 244 -11.66 5.42 23.36
CA GLN A 244 -12.96 4.75 23.50
C GLN A 244 -12.84 3.22 23.34
N GLY A 245 -11.98 2.77 22.42
CA GLY A 245 -11.66 1.35 22.22
C GLY A 245 -10.95 0.74 23.42
N PHE A 246 -9.97 1.46 23.97
CA PHE A 246 -9.21 1.05 25.15
C PHE A 246 -10.13 0.75 26.35
N PHE A 247 -11.04 1.65 26.69
CA PHE A 247 -11.99 1.44 27.77
C PHE A 247 -12.96 0.29 27.50
N SER A 248 -13.07 -0.16 26.25
CA SER A 248 -13.88 -1.32 25.85
C SER A 248 -13.05 -2.61 25.77
N GLY A 249 -11.75 -2.58 26.15
CA GLY A 249 -10.85 -3.74 26.12
C GLY A 249 -10.37 -4.15 24.73
N VAL A 250 -10.38 -3.20 23.77
CA VAL A 250 -9.90 -3.41 22.38
C VAL A 250 -8.43 -3.02 22.28
N ASP A 251 -7.59 -3.93 21.78
CA ASP A 251 -6.21 -3.63 21.47
C ASP A 251 -6.11 -2.75 20.21
N PHE A 252 -5.06 -1.96 20.10
CA PHE A 252 -4.80 -1.25 18.84
C PHE A 252 -3.35 -1.37 18.39
N ILE A 253 -3.15 -1.26 17.09
CA ILE A 253 -1.84 -1.17 16.43
C ILE A 253 -1.90 -0.02 15.45
N ALA A 254 -0.93 0.88 15.49
CA ALA A 254 -0.81 1.97 14.53
C ALA A 254 0.63 2.16 14.09
N SER A 255 0.87 2.84 12.97
CA SER A 255 2.20 3.30 12.65
C SER A 255 2.41 4.76 13.00
N VAL A 256 3.66 5.15 13.15
CA VAL A 256 4.07 6.54 13.33
C VAL A 256 5.36 6.82 12.58
N HIS A 257 5.44 7.98 11.95
CA HIS A 257 6.65 8.44 11.30
C HIS A 257 7.63 8.98 12.33
N ALA A 258 8.72 8.25 12.59
CA ALA A 258 9.84 8.71 13.40
C ALA A 258 11.09 7.88 13.08
N ALA A 259 12.29 8.42 13.26
CA ALA A 259 13.54 7.72 13.03
C ALA A 259 13.92 6.81 14.21
N SER A 260 13.36 7.04 15.41
CA SER A 260 13.65 6.24 16.60
C SER A 260 12.47 6.22 17.60
N ALA A 261 12.55 5.34 18.59
CA ALA A 261 11.60 5.28 19.70
C ALA A 261 11.55 6.62 20.47
N GLU A 262 12.71 7.24 20.73
CA GLU A 262 12.81 8.50 21.46
C GLU A 262 12.14 9.66 20.70
N GLU A 263 12.26 9.68 19.38
CA GLU A 263 11.55 10.66 18.55
C GLU A 263 10.05 10.40 18.56
N ALA A 264 9.63 9.14 18.41
CA ALA A 264 8.23 8.75 18.42
C ALA A 264 7.51 9.21 19.70
N VAL A 265 8.11 8.96 20.86
CA VAL A 265 7.51 9.34 22.16
C VAL A 265 7.46 10.87 22.42
N ARG A 266 8.16 11.68 21.62
CA ARG A 266 8.07 13.15 21.69
C ARG A 266 6.84 13.70 20.97
N ARG A 267 6.22 12.91 20.09
CA ARG A 267 5.04 13.36 19.34
C ARG A 267 3.83 13.51 20.25
N PRO A 268 3.03 14.61 20.12
CA PRO A 268 1.90 14.88 21.04
C PRO A 268 0.91 13.73 21.14
N GLN A 269 0.55 13.10 20.02
CA GLN A 269 -0.38 11.97 19.97
C GLN A 269 0.17 10.73 20.69
N VAL A 270 1.49 10.47 20.60
CA VAL A 270 2.13 9.34 21.27
C VAL A 270 2.24 9.59 22.78
N LYS A 271 2.58 10.84 23.16
CA LYS A 271 2.58 11.24 24.57
C LYS A 271 1.21 11.08 25.24
N ALA A 272 0.14 11.44 24.52
CA ALA A 272 -1.21 11.25 25.03
C ALA A 272 -1.51 9.78 25.30
N LEU A 273 -1.15 8.87 24.38
CA LEU A 273 -1.31 7.43 24.58
C LEU A 273 -0.52 6.90 25.78
N GLN A 274 0.74 7.37 25.96
CA GLN A 274 1.56 6.97 27.10
C GLN A 274 0.98 7.46 28.44
N GLN A 275 0.56 8.72 28.50
CA GLN A 275 0.00 9.32 29.72
C GLN A 275 -1.28 8.60 30.17
N GLN A 276 -2.04 8.07 29.25
CA GLN A 276 -3.25 7.30 29.53
C GLN A 276 -2.99 5.80 29.76
N GLY A 277 -1.72 5.36 29.70
CA GLY A 277 -1.35 3.95 29.85
C GLY A 277 -1.80 3.05 28.69
N MET A 278 -2.12 3.65 27.54
CA MET A 278 -2.64 2.96 26.35
C MET A 278 -1.53 2.42 25.47
N LEU A 279 -0.30 2.89 25.59
CA LEU A 279 0.85 2.42 24.81
C LEU A 279 1.71 1.49 25.65
N ARG A 280 1.92 0.26 25.16
CA ARG A 280 2.69 -0.77 25.83
C ARG A 280 3.82 -1.35 24.99
N VAL A 281 3.76 -1.23 23.68
CA VAL A 281 4.75 -1.84 22.79
C VAL A 281 5.18 -0.85 21.72
N LEU A 282 6.48 -0.72 21.53
CA LEU A 282 7.09 -0.01 20.40
C LEU A 282 7.85 -1.02 19.53
N VAL A 283 7.57 -1.03 18.24
CA VAL A 283 8.27 -1.85 17.24
C VAL A 283 8.97 -0.88 16.29
N VAL A 284 10.29 -0.80 16.39
CA VAL A 284 11.10 0.12 15.58
C VAL A 284 11.69 -0.61 14.39
N LEU A 285 11.48 -0.08 13.19
CA LEU A 285 12.00 -0.65 11.94
C LEU A 285 13.43 -0.18 11.66
N GLN A 286 14.21 -0.99 10.93
CA GLN A 286 15.63 -0.68 10.61
C GLN A 286 15.81 0.42 9.56
N GLY A 287 14.72 0.98 9.00
CA GLY A 287 14.77 2.04 8.00
C GLY A 287 14.67 1.53 6.55
N CYS A 288 14.96 2.43 5.59
CA CYS A 288 14.69 2.20 4.17
C CYS A 288 15.63 1.20 3.48
N ALA A 289 16.79 0.91 4.07
CA ALA A 289 17.75 -0.03 3.51
C ALA A 289 17.24 -1.48 3.58
N GLU A 290 16.46 -1.81 4.61
CA GLU A 290 15.84 -3.12 4.81
C GLU A 290 14.35 -2.94 5.18
N PRO A 291 13.49 -2.58 4.21
CA PRO A 291 12.09 -2.25 4.48
C PRO A 291 11.34 -3.41 5.13
N GLY A 292 10.62 -3.11 6.21
CA GLY A 292 9.84 -4.09 6.96
C GLY A 292 10.63 -4.90 7.98
N ARG A 293 11.96 -4.76 8.05
CA ARG A 293 12.75 -5.44 9.07
C ARG A 293 12.62 -4.75 10.42
N VAL A 294 12.24 -5.52 11.43
CA VAL A 294 12.17 -5.06 12.81
C VAL A 294 13.58 -4.98 13.40
N GLY A 295 13.95 -3.79 13.90
CA GLY A 295 15.24 -3.54 14.54
C GLY A 295 15.19 -3.70 16.05
N GLN A 296 14.10 -3.20 16.66
CA GLN A 296 13.94 -3.18 18.12
C GLN A 296 12.49 -3.36 18.53
N ILE A 297 12.25 -4.01 19.66
CA ILE A 297 10.92 -4.14 20.26
C ILE A 297 11.07 -3.79 21.74
N ASP A 298 10.37 -2.74 22.15
CA ASP A 298 10.34 -2.25 23.52
C ASP A 298 8.95 -2.50 24.12
N GLU A 299 8.91 -3.13 25.30
CA GLU A 299 7.72 -3.20 26.15
C GLU A 299 7.85 -2.11 27.23
N LEU A 300 6.85 -1.19 27.32
CA LEU A 300 6.82 0.00 28.16
C LEU A 300 6.12 -0.27 29.50
#